data_72e434f32c05518b4b5b479c1573b8a7
#
_entry.id   72e434f32c05518b4b5b479c1573b8a7
#
_cell.length_a   1.000
_cell.length_b   1.000
_cell.length_c   1.000
_cell.angle_alpha   90.00
_cell.angle_beta   90.00
_cell.angle_gamma   90.00
#
_symmetry.space_group_name_H-M   'P 1'
#
loop_
_entity.id
_entity.type
_entity.pdbx_description
1 polymer ?
#
loop_
_entity_poly.entity_id
_entity_poly.type
_entity_poly.pdbx_seq_one_letter_code
_entity_poly.pdbx_strand_id
1 'polypeptide(L)'
;MIKPNPFTPQSGWEPRIFSGRGEELSLFRSNLKDAVSVRPNHLVVLGEWGIGKTSLLKQFRRIVQEDGYQASLCPISKFTKKDRPLDAIYLIAEEMLMGFPKLNIDPEEFLSLFSRKRSLLQAQTQFTKFLLKLWDVLDAKLGVVLLDDLQNLLPISNTIDILRAVLSKEEIMHRTRFLFVLSSTPAGWSMFIDKHNPVGRFFRKRLNVGNLTESDVVNTVNSNVKDTGVEFDNIITERIFEYTDGHPYEVQLLSSHLYDGQIEGKVASPVWDNALNNTLRELGKDYFDMLIKKASDRERDLLKILAEEKRPLSMKDLRTMMIVGKYARKFPIANIKNFLYRLDEKGILERKPDGSFDMPDRMFREFVLKFG
;
A
#
# COMPACT_ATOMS: atom_id res chain seq x y z
N MET A 1 12.64 24.54 -24.03
CA MET A 1 11.27 24.82 -23.48
C MET A 1 11.03 23.83 -22.36
N ILE A 2 10.73 24.30 -21.14
CA ILE A 2 10.42 23.45 -19.98
C ILE A 2 9.06 22.81 -20.20
N LYS A 3 8.97 21.47 -20.02
CA LYS A 3 7.74 20.70 -20.14
C LYS A 3 6.93 20.72 -18.83
N PRO A 4 5.64 20.33 -18.86
CA PRO A 4 4.85 20.16 -17.64
C PRO A 4 5.51 19.18 -16.65
N ASN A 5 5.19 19.35 -15.35
CA ASN A 5 5.70 18.53 -14.29
C ASN A 5 5.44 17.04 -14.57
N PRO A 6 6.48 16.19 -14.62
CA PRO A 6 6.35 14.78 -14.95
C PRO A 6 5.99 13.89 -13.75
N PHE A 7 6.10 14.41 -12.53
CA PHE A 7 5.79 13.66 -11.31
C PHE A 7 4.29 13.61 -11.08
N THR A 8 3.79 12.48 -10.62
CA THR A 8 2.35 12.23 -10.46
C THR A 8 2.05 11.72 -9.04
N PRO A 9 2.11 12.59 -8.02
CA PRO A 9 1.88 12.18 -6.63
C PRO A 9 0.42 11.87 -6.31
N GLN A 10 -0.54 12.13 -7.22
CA GLN A 10 -1.96 11.92 -6.96
C GLN A 10 -2.26 10.45 -6.67
N SER A 11 -3.02 10.21 -5.61
CA SER A 11 -3.46 8.87 -5.22
C SER A 11 -4.24 8.18 -6.35
N GLY A 12 -3.91 6.92 -6.63
CA GLY A 12 -4.55 6.13 -7.70
C GLY A 12 -3.99 6.36 -9.10
N TRP A 13 -3.16 7.37 -9.31
CA TRP A 13 -2.47 7.58 -10.59
C TRP A 13 -1.22 6.70 -10.68
N GLU A 14 -0.91 6.25 -11.88
CA GLU A 14 0.36 5.57 -12.10
C GLU A 14 1.48 6.59 -12.26
N PRO A 15 2.67 6.32 -11.68
CA PRO A 15 3.82 7.13 -11.99
C PRO A 15 4.13 7.04 -13.48
N ARG A 16 4.52 8.16 -14.09
CA ARG A 16 4.94 8.19 -15.49
C ARG A 16 6.04 7.16 -15.79
N ILE A 17 6.97 7.03 -14.85
CA ILE A 17 8.04 6.04 -14.88
C ILE A 17 7.90 5.15 -13.66
N PHE A 18 7.69 3.85 -13.90
CA PHE A 18 7.73 2.84 -12.86
C PHE A 18 9.17 2.35 -12.72
N SER A 19 9.80 2.63 -11.59
CA SER A 19 11.20 2.29 -11.30
C SER A 19 11.30 1.35 -10.12
N GLY A 20 12.38 0.59 -10.08
CA GLY A 20 12.61 -0.40 -9.03
C GLY A 20 11.71 -1.62 -9.15
N ARG A 21 11.57 -2.34 -8.04
CA ARG A 21 10.66 -3.50 -7.93
C ARG A 21 11.05 -4.69 -8.79
N GLY A 22 12.33 -4.79 -9.19
CA GLY A 22 12.81 -5.89 -10.03
C GLY A 22 12.60 -7.27 -9.42
N GLU A 23 12.80 -7.39 -8.11
CA GLU A 23 12.61 -8.64 -7.36
C GLU A 23 11.13 -9.01 -7.31
N GLU A 24 10.26 -8.05 -6.98
CA GLU A 24 8.81 -8.23 -6.93
C GLU A 24 8.24 -8.66 -8.28
N LEU A 25 8.68 -7.99 -9.36
CA LEU A 25 8.26 -8.34 -10.71
C LEU A 25 8.77 -9.73 -11.13
N SER A 26 10.00 -10.07 -10.78
CA SER A 26 10.59 -11.38 -11.05
C SER A 26 9.86 -12.51 -10.31
N LEU A 27 9.55 -12.30 -9.02
CA LEU A 27 8.77 -13.23 -8.22
C LEU A 27 7.36 -13.44 -8.80
N PHE A 28 6.71 -12.34 -9.23
CA PHE A 28 5.40 -12.43 -9.87
C PHE A 28 5.45 -13.20 -11.19
N ARG A 29 6.45 -12.94 -12.07
CA ARG A 29 6.63 -13.69 -13.32
C ARG A 29 6.86 -15.19 -13.07
N SER A 30 7.62 -15.55 -12.04
CA SER A 30 7.78 -16.94 -11.63
C SER A 30 6.45 -17.56 -11.19
N ASN A 31 5.67 -16.82 -10.37
CA ASN A 31 4.35 -17.27 -9.93
C ASN A 31 3.35 -17.43 -11.08
N LEU A 32 3.44 -16.57 -12.08
CA LEU A 32 2.61 -16.63 -13.28
C LEU A 32 2.92 -17.90 -14.09
N LYS A 33 4.19 -18.22 -14.29
CA LYS A 33 4.63 -19.46 -14.96
C LYS A 33 4.13 -20.72 -14.23
N ASP A 34 4.25 -20.75 -12.90
CA ASP A 34 3.74 -21.84 -12.07
C ASP A 34 2.23 -21.99 -12.20
N ALA A 35 1.48 -20.87 -12.23
CA ALA A 35 0.04 -20.86 -12.36
C ALA A 35 -0.45 -21.47 -13.68
N VAL A 36 0.30 -21.26 -14.77
CA VAL A 36 0.00 -21.83 -16.09
C VAL A 36 0.37 -23.29 -16.17
N SER A 37 1.57 -23.67 -15.72
CA SER A 37 2.15 -24.99 -15.93
C SER A 37 1.70 -26.05 -14.91
N VAL A 38 1.44 -25.62 -13.67
CA VAL A 38 1.10 -26.53 -12.55
C VAL A 38 -0.29 -26.19 -11.99
N ARG A 39 -0.36 -25.20 -11.11
CA ARG A 39 -1.60 -24.72 -10.46
C ARG A 39 -1.45 -23.27 -10.00
N PRO A 40 -2.52 -22.47 -10.02
CA PRO A 40 -2.50 -21.15 -9.42
C PRO A 40 -2.16 -21.20 -7.93
N ASN A 41 -1.10 -20.48 -7.55
CA ASN A 41 -0.70 -20.28 -6.15
C ASN A 41 -0.98 -18.82 -5.81
N HIS A 42 -2.09 -18.56 -5.14
CA HIS A 42 -2.56 -17.21 -4.83
C HIS A 42 -1.53 -16.41 -4.03
N LEU A 43 -1.39 -15.13 -4.35
CA LEU A 43 -0.37 -14.23 -3.82
C LEU A 43 -0.98 -13.12 -2.97
N VAL A 44 -0.32 -12.77 -1.87
CA VAL A 44 -0.67 -11.58 -1.08
C VAL A 44 0.47 -10.57 -1.15
N VAL A 45 0.17 -9.37 -1.60
CA VAL A 45 1.08 -8.22 -1.67
C VAL A 45 0.84 -7.37 -0.42
N LEU A 46 1.85 -7.26 0.42
CA LEU A 46 1.79 -6.54 1.69
C LEU A 46 2.69 -5.32 1.66
N GLY A 47 2.18 -4.21 2.13
CA GLY A 47 2.96 -2.98 2.25
C GLY A 47 2.14 -1.85 2.86
N GLU A 48 2.81 -0.87 3.42
CA GLU A 48 2.17 0.27 4.08
C GLU A 48 1.48 1.20 3.06
N TRP A 49 0.77 2.20 3.56
CA TRP A 49 0.15 3.23 2.73
C TRP A 49 1.22 3.98 1.92
N GLY A 50 0.91 4.34 0.68
CA GLY A 50 1.84 5.10 -0.18
C GLY A 50 3.02 4.32 -0.77
N ILE A 51 3.24 3.04 -0.36
CA ILE A 51 4.37 2.21 -0.79
C ILE A 51 4.28 1.73 -2.26
N GLY A 52 3.17 2.02 -2.94
CA GLY A 52 3.02 1.71 -4.37
C GLY A 52 2.37 0.35 -4.68
N LYS A 53 1.58 -0.25 -3.78
CA LYS A 53 0.87 -1.53 -4.03
C LYS A 53 0.00 -1.48 -5.28
N THR A 54 -0.85 -0.48 -5.40
CA THR A 54 -1.74 -0.29 -6.56
C THR A 54 -0.94 -0.18 -7.87
N SER A 55 0.16 0.59 -7.88
CA SER A 55 1.03 0.72 -9.05
C SER A 55 1.68 -0.61 -9.41
N LEU A 56 2.09 -1.40 -8.41
CA LEU A 56 2.64 -2.73 -8.61
C LEU A 56 1.59 -3.70 -9.20
N LEU A 57 0.35 -3.69 -8.70
CA LEU A 57 -0.74 -4.49 -9.27
C LEU A 57 -1.05 -4.10 -10.72
N LYS A 58 -0.98 -2.80 -11.06
CA LYS A 58 -1.11 -2.34 -12.45
C LYS A 58 0.01 -2.86 -13.33
N GLN A 59 1.25 -2.91 -12.83
CA GLN A 59 2.37 -3.54 -13.55
C GLN A 59 2.16 -5.05 -13.71
N PHE A 60 1.66 -5.74 -12.69
CA PHE A 60 1.30 -7.15 -12.80
C PHE A 60 0.24 -7.37 -13.90
N ARG A 61 -0.78 -6.51 -13.97
CA ARG A 61 -1.78 -6.56 -15.03
C ARG A 61 -1.16 -6.43 -16.42
N ARG A 62 -0.23 -5.48 -16.61
CA ARG A 62 0.48 -5.30 -17.88
C ARG A 62 1.27 -6.56 -18.26
N ILE A 63 2.05 -7.11 -17.33
CA ILE A 63 2.82 -8.35 -17.54
C ILE A 63 1.90 -9.49 -17.99
N VAL A 64 0.76 -9.68 -17.31
CA VAL A 64 -0.21 -10.72 -17.64
C VAL A 64 -0.73 -10.55 -19.07
N GLN A 65 -1.05 -9.31 -19.46
CA GLN A 65 -1.58 -8.99 -20.79
C GLN A 65 -0.51 -9.11 -21.89
N GLU A 66 0.73 -8.71 -21.61
CA GLU A 66 1.89 -8.88 -22.51
C GLU A 66 2.19 -10.37 -22.76
N ASP A 67 2.05 -11.21 -21.73
CA ASP A 67 2.22 -12.67 -21.85
C ASP A 67 1.00 -13.37 -22.52
N GLY A 68 -0.02 -12.60 -22.96
CA GLY A 68 -1.18 -13.10 -23.69
C GLY A 68 -2.28 -13.70 -22.81
N TYR A 69 -2.24 -13.46 -21.49
CA TYR A 69 -3.27 -13.89 -20.54
C TYR A 69 -4.26 -12.77 -20.23
N GLN A 70 -5.32 -13.10 -19.48
CA GLN A 70 -6.37 -12.17 -19.10
C GLN A 70 -6.19 -11.70 -17.65
N ALA A 71 -6.35 -10.40 -17.40
CA ALA A 71 -6.26 -9.85 -16.04
C ALA A 71 -7.33 -8.80 -15.78
N SER A 72 -7.96 -8.88 -14.60
CA SER A 72 -8.84 -7.85 -14.05
C SER A 72 -8.24 -7.26 -12.79
N LEU A 73 -8.27 -5.92 -12.66
CA LEU A 73 -7.93 -5.19 -11.45
C LEU A 73 -9.23 -4.71 -10.79
N CYS A 74 -9.48 -5.21 -9.58
CA CYS A 74 -10.69 -4.98 -8.81
C CYS A 74 -10.35 -4.13 -7.57
N PRO A 75 -10.57 -2.82 -7.58
CA PRO A 75 -10.41 -1.97 -6.39
C PRO A 75 -11.53 -2.29 -5.41
N ILE A 76 -11.17 -2.59 -4.16
CA ILE A 76 -12.13 -2.87 -3.10
C ILE A 76 -12.55 -1.58 -2.42
N SER A 77 -13.81 -1.20 -2.58
CA SER A 77 -14.41 -0.06 -1.90
C SER A 77 -14.45 -0.27 -0.38
N LYS A 78 -14.49 0.83 0.37
CA LYS A 78 -14.56 0.78 1.83
C LYS A 78 -15.94 0.31 2.28
N PHE A 79 -16.00 -0.82 2.98
CA PHE A 79 -17.21 -1.37 3.59
C PHE A 79 -17.39 -0.93 5.04
N THR A 80 -18.61 -1.04 5.53
CA THR A 80 -19.02 -0.77 6.92
C THR A 80 -19.59 -2.03 7.56
N LYS A 81 -19.79 -2.02 8.88
CA LYS A 81 -20.46 -3.12 9.60
C LYS A 81 -21.93 -3.33 9.20
N LYS A 82 -22.53 -2.39 8.45
CA LYS A 82 -23.91 -2.50 7.97
C LYS A 82 -23.99 -3.28 6.64
N ASP A 83 -22.87 -3.36 5.94
CA ASP A 83 -22.78 -4.08 4.67
C ASP A 83 -22.63 -5.59 4.92
N ARG A 84 -22.93 -6.39 3.91
CA ARG A 84 -22.89 -7.84 4.01
C ARG A 84 -21.74 -8.41 3.17
N PRO A 85 -21.18 -9.57 3.55
CA PRO A 85 -20.18 -10.24 2.73
C PRO A 85 -20.62 -10.51 1.29
N LEU A 86 -21.94 -10.71 1.06
CA LEU A 86 -22.48 -10.90 -0.28
C LEU A 86 -22.36 -9.62 -1.13
N ASP A 87 -22.48 -8.44 -0.54
CA ASP A 87 -22.35 -7.17 -1.26
C ASP A 87 -20.90 -7.00 -1.77
N ALA A 88 -19.91 -7.43 -0.99
CA ALA A 88 -18.51 -7.44 -1.43
C ALA A 88 -18.23 -8.50 -2.52
N ILE A 89 -18.81 -9.68 -2.40
CA ILE A 89 -18.70 -10.73 -3.44
C ILE A 89 -19.34 -10.25 -4.75
N TYR A 90 -20.47 -9.55 -4.67
CA TYR A 90 -21.11 -8.93 -5.83
C TYR A 90 -20.19 -7.89 -6.49
N LEU A 91 -19.63 -6.96 -5.69
CA LEU A 91 -18.68 -5.97 -6.17
C LEU A 91 -17.48 -6.63 -6.88
N ILE A 92 -16.89 -7.66 -6.27
CA ILE A 92 -15.75 -8.38 -6.87
C ILE A 92 -16.18 -9.02 -8.20
N ALA A 93 -17.36 -9.61 -8.28
CA ALA A 93 -17.85 -10.21 -9.50
C ALA A 93 -18.09 -9.16 -10.61
N GLU A 94 -18.66 -8.01 -10.26
CA GLU A 94 -18.88 -6.89 -11.16
C GLU A 94 -17.54 -6.33 -11.69
N GLU A 95 -16.58 -6.05 -10.81
CA GLU A 95 -15.26 -5.59 -11.18
C GLU A 95 -14.49 -6.60 -12.03
N MET A 96 -14.67 -7.90 -11.79
CA MET A 96 -14.11 -8.94 -12.65
C MET A 96 -14.68 -8.87 -14.07
N LEU A 97 -16.00 -8.71 -14.21
CA LEU A 97 -16.66 -8.62 -15.53
C LEU A 97 -16.19 -7.38 -16.29
N MET A 98 -16.12 -6.24 -15.62
CA MET A 98 -15.70 -4.98 -16.23
C MET A 98 -14.20 -4.94 -16.52
N GLY A 99 -13.39 -5.62 -15.73
CA GLY A 99 -11.93 -5.57 -15.80
C GLY A 99 -11.30 -6.55 -16.79
N PHE A 100 -11.95 -7.67 -17.12
CA PHE A 100 -11.44 -8.59 -18.13
C PHE A 100 -11.71 -8.03 -19.54
N PRO A 101 -10.66 -7.73 -20.32
CA PRO A 101 -10.85 -7.25 -21.67
C PRO A 101 -11.44 -8.33 -22.58
N LYS A 102 -12.19 -7.89 -23.59
CA LYS A 102 -12.74 -8.75 -24.66
C LYS A 102 -13.83 -9.74 -24.25
N LEU A 103 -14.47 -9.57 -23.09
CA LEU A 103 -15.67 -10.33 -22.80
C LEU A 103 -16.83 -9.80 -23.65
N ASN A 104 -17.31 -10.62 -24.58
CA ASN A 104 -18.54 -10.32 -25.34
C ASN A 104 -19.73 -10.99 -24.65
N ILE A 105 -20.13 -10.42 -23.50
CA ILE A 105 -21.19 -10.96 -22.64
C ILE A 105 -22.12 -9.84 -22.18
N ASP A 106 -23.33 -10.21 -21.79
CA ASP A 106 -24.22 -9.33 -21.04
C ASP A 106 -23.88 -9.42 -19.54
N PRO A 107 -23.34 -8.34 -18.92
CA PRO A 107 -23.01 -8.34 -17.51
C PRO A 107 -24.22 -8.65 -16.60
N GLU A 108 -25.43 -8.21 -16.98
CA GLU A 108 -26.64 -8.44 -16.18
C GLU A 108 -26.99 -9.92 -16.09
N GLU A 109 -26.77 -10.69 -17.15
CA GLU A 109 -26.97 -12.15 -17.14
C GLU A 109 -26.08 -12.84 -16.10
N PHE A 110 -24.81 -12.40 -15.97
CA PHE A 110 -23.88 -12.93 -14.99
C PHE A 110 -24.21 -12.47 -13.57
N LEU A 111 -24.51 -11.20 -13.39
CA LEU A 111 -24.82 -10.60 -12.09
C LEU A 111 -26.18 -11.06 -11.55
N SER A 112 -27.09 -11.51 -12.41
CA SER A 112 -28.36 -12.13 -12.01
C SER A 112 -28.18 -13.39 -11.16
N LEU A 113 -27.02 -14.05 -11.22
CA LEU A 113 -26.64 -15.16 -10.34
C LEU A 113 -26.63 -14.75 -8.86
N PHE A 114 -26.46 -13.45 -8.55
CA PHE A 114 -26.40 -12.91 -7.20
C PHE A 114 -27.76 -12.34 -6.77
N SER A 115 -28.62 -13.16 -6.19
CA SER A 115 -29.92 -12.70 -5.66
C SER A 115 -29.79 -12.06 -4.28
N ARG A 116 -30.49 -10.94 -4.06
CA ARG A 116 -30.37 -10.05 -2.89
C ARG A 116 -30.78 -10.65 -1.51
N LYS A 117 -31.37 -11.84 -1.43
CA LYS A 117 -31.92 -12.40 -0.18
C LYS A 117 -31.27 -13.74 0.17
N ARG A 118 -29.98 -13.81 0.61
CA ARG A 118 -29.39 -15.14 0.82
C ARG A 118 -28.28 -15.24 1.90
N SER A 119 -28.09 -16.44 2.44
CA SER A 119 -27.11 -16.83 3.44
C SER A 119 -25.67 -16.88 2.88
N LEU A 120 -24.66 -16.96 3.77
CA LEU A 120 -23.26 -17.14 3.41
C LEU A 120 -23.01 -18.37 2.51
N LEU A 121 -23.72 -19.50 2.79
CA LEU A 121 -23.61 -20.72 1.99
C LEU A 121 -24.08 -20.49 0.55
N GLN A 122 -25.12 -19.70 0.37
CA GLN A 122 -25.64 -19.35 -0.95
C GLN A 122 -24.68 -18.40 -1.69
N ALA A 123 -24.01 -17.47 -0.99
CA ALA A 123 -22.96 -16.63 -1.55
C ALA A 123 -21.81 -17.47 -2.13
N GLN A 124 -21.36 -18.49 -1.41
CA GLN A 124 -20.35 -19.43 -1.89
C GLN A 124 -20.80 -20.16 -3.17
N THR A 125 -22.03 -20.68 -3.17
CA THR A 125 -22.59 -21.40 -4.33
C THR A 125 -22.73 -20.48 -5.54
N GLN A 126 -23.18 -19.25 -5.35
CA GLN A 126 -23.34 -18.27 -6.43
C GLN A 126 -22.01 -17.83 -7.01
N PHE A 127 -21.04 -17.52 -6.16
CA PHE A 127 -19.72 -17.14 -6.62
C PHE A 127 -19.00 -18.29 -7.32
N THR A 128 -19.21 -19.54 -6.87
CA THR A 128 -18.72 -20.72 -7.58
C THR A 128 -19.29 -20.81 -9.00
N LYS A 129 -20.62 -20.72 -9.14
CA LYS A 129 -21.29 -20.72 -10.44
C LYS A 129 -20.83 -19.59 -11.34
N PHE A 130 -20.65 -18.39 -10.75
CA PHE A 130 -20.13 -17.24 -11.45
C PHE A 130 -18.73 -17.50 -12.01
N LEU A 131 -17.79 -17.99 -11.19
CA LEU A 131 -16.41 -18.26 -11.65
C LEU A 131 -16.37 -19.34 -12.75
N LEU A 132 -17.18 -20.40 -12.63
CA LEU A 132 -17.26 -21.43 -13.66
C LEU A 132 -17.81 -20.86 -14.98
N LYS A 133 -18.93 -20.13 -14.91
CA LYS A 133 -19.53 -19.50 -16.09
C LYS A 133 -18.59 -18.46 -16.72
N LEU A 134 -17.91 -17.66 -15.90
CA LEU A 134 -16.93 -16.70 -16.39
C LEU A 134 -15.75 -17.41 -17.07
N TRP A 135 -15.27 -18.52 -16.50
CA TRP A 135 -14.17 -19.29 -17.08
C TRP A 135 -14.54 -19.84 -18.47
N ASP A 136 -15.75 -20.33 -18.63
CA ASP A 136 -16.25 -20.91 -19.90
C ASP A 136 -16.29 -19.86 -21.03
N VAL A 137 -16.43 -18.56 -20.72
CA VAL A 137 -16.46 -17.45 -21.70
C VAL A 137 -15.16 -16.66 -21.80
N LEU A 138 -14.24 -16.86 -20.87
CA LEU A 138 -12.99 -16.08 -20.80
C LEU A 138 -12.02 -16.43 -21.94
N ASP A 139 -12.15 -17.61 -22.54
CA ASP A 139 -11.27 -18.13 -23.61
C ASP A 139 -9.77 -17.85 -23.33
N ALA A 140 -9.31 -18.23 -22.16
CA ALA A 140 -7.96 -17.97 -21.70
C ALA A 140 -7.32 -19.20 -21.04
N LYS A 141 -5.99 -19.29 -21.12
CA LYS A 141 -5.23 -20.31 -20.37
C LYS A 141 -5.07 -19.97 -18.89
N LEU A 142 -5.19 -18.68 -18.55
CA LEU A 142 -5.07 -18.14 -17.20
C LEU A 142 -5.87 -16.85 -17.08
N GLY A 143 -6.65 -16.74 -16.01
CA GLY A 143 -7.31 -15.50 -15.58
C GLY A 143 -6.69 -14.99 -14.29
N VAL A 144 -6.17 -13.78 -14.27
CA VAL A 144 -5.57 -13.16 -13.07
C VAL A 144 -6.53 -12.13 -12.50
N VAL A 145 -6.86 -12.28 -11.23
CA VAL A 145 -7.75 -11.35 -10.49
C VAL A 145 -6.92 -10.63 -9.44
N LEU A 146 -6.76 -9.33 -9.60
CA LEU A 146 -5.98 -8.45 -8.74
C LEU A 146 -6.94 -7.68 -7.83
N LEU A 147 -7.07 -8.08 -6.55
CA LEU A 147 -7.92 -7.42 -5.57
C LEU A 147 -7.08 -6.37 -4.81
N ASP A 148 -7.40 -5.10 -5.00
CA ASP A 148 -6.65 -4.02 -4.35
C ASP A 148 -7.36 -3.53 -3.09
N ASP A 149 -6.57 -3.19 -2.05
CA ASP A 149 -7.03 -2.69 -0.75
C ASP A 149 -7.96 -3.65 0.03
N LEU A 150 -7.57 -4.92 0.13
CA LEU A 150 -8.35 -5.96 0.83
C LEU A 150 -8.73 -5.57 2.27
N GLN A 151 -7.92 -4.75 2.96
CA GLN A 151 -8.23 -4.28 4.32
C GLN A 151 -9.57 -3.53 4.41
N ASN A 152 -10.11 -3.03 3.30
CA ASN A 152 -11.42 -2.40 3.24
C ASN A 152 -12.57 -3.38 3.54
N LEU A 153 -12.32 -4.69 3.46
CA LEU A 153 -13.27 -5.76 3.85
C LEU A 153 -13.26 -6.08 5.35
N LEU A 154 -12.38 -5.49 6.16
CA LEU A 154 -12.29 -5.80 7.60
C LEU A 154 -13.62 -5.68 8.37
N PRO A 155 -14.50 -4.69 8.10
CA PRO A 155 -15.80 -4.62 8.74
C PRO A 155 -16.71 -5.82 8.47
N ILE A 156 -16.54 -6.46 7.31
CA ILE A 156 -17.27 -7.65 6.84
C ILE A 156 -16.29 -8.79 6.54
N SER A 157 -15.37 -9.04 7.46
CA SER A 157 -14.20 -9.91 7.27
C SER A 157 -14.52 -11.34 6.85
N ASN A 158 -15.74 -11.85 7.09
CA ASN A 158 -16.18 -13.16 6.62
C ASN A 158 -16.18 -13.30 5.08
N THR A 159 -16.07 -12.19 4.34
CA THR A 159 -15.90 -12.21 2.87
C THR A 159 -14.66 -13.01 2.46
N ILE A 160 -13.57 -12.93 3.22
CA ILE A 160 -12.34 -13.65 2.92
C ILE A 160 -12.52 -15.17 3.06
N ASP A 161 -13.38 -15.62 3.98
CA ASP A 161 -13.73 -17.06 4.10
C ASP A 161 -14.53 -17.55 2.90
N ILE A 162 -15.40 -16.71 2.34
CA ILE A 162 -16.14 -17.07 1.12
C ILE A 162 -15.15 -17.23 -0.03
N LEU A 163 -14.23 -16.26 -0.23
CA LEU A 163 -13.20 -16.34 -1.26
C LEU A 163 -12.38 -17.63 -1.11
N ARG A 164 -11.83 -17.89 0.08
CA ARG A 164 -11.07 -19.10 0.37
C ARG A 164 -11.87 -20.35 0.11
N ALA A 165 -13.10 -20.45 0.64
CA ALA A 165 -13.94 -21.62 0.52
C ALA A 165 -14.29 -21.94 -0.94
N VAL A 166 -14.55 -20.92 -1.77
CA VAL A 166 -14.85 -21.09 -3.19
C VAL A 166 -13.58 -21.50 -3.96
N LEU A 167 -12.46 -20.81 -3.75
CA LEU A 167 -11.21 -21.10 -4.45
C LEU A 167 -10.61 -22.45 -4.08
N SER A 168 -10.97 -23.02 -2.92
CA SER A 168 -10.55 -24.37 -2.49
C SER A 168 -11.48 -25.50 -2.95
N LYS A 169 -12.58 -25.19 -3.65
CA LYS A 169 -13.46 -26.24 -4.19
C LYS A 169 -12.78 -27.01 -5.31
N GLU A 170 -12.96 -28.32 -5.30
CA GLU A 170 -12.39 -29.23 -6.30
C GLU A 170 -12.77 -28.82 -7.72
N GLU A 171 -14.04 -28.50 -7.96
CA GLU A 171 -14.54 -28.06 -9.28
C GLU A 171 -13.86 -26.77 -9.77
N ILE A 172 -13.55 -25.81 -8.88
CA ILE A 172 -12.82 -24.58 -9.24
C ILE A 172 -11.36 -24.90 -9.53
N MET A 173 -10.71 -25.67 -8.66
CA MET A 173 -9.29 -26.02 -8.82
C MET A 173 -9.01 -26.87 -10.07
N HIS A 174 -9.96 -27.70 -10.51
CA HIS A 174 -9.75 -28.59 -11.67
C HIS A 174 -10.24 -27.99 -12.98
N ARG A 175 -11.33 -27.22 -12.97
CA ARG A 175 -11.94 -26.68 -14.18
C ARG A 175 -11.46 -25.30 -14.57
N THR A 176 -10.88 -24.54 -13.64
CA THR A 176 -10.46 -23.15 -13.89
C THR A 176 -8.97 -22.94 -13.61
N ARG A 177 -8.45 -21.84 -14.12
CA ARG A 177 -7.08 -21.36 -13.84
C ARG A 177 -7.13 -19.88 -13.43
N PHE A 178 -7.84 -19.61 -12.32
CA PHE A 178 -7.84 -18.26 -11.74
C PHE A 178 -6.72 -18.10 -10.73
N LEU A 179 -5.81 -17.15 -10.96
CA LEU A 179 -4.82 -16.69 -10.00
C LEU A 179 -5.32 -15.43 -9.30
N PHE A 180 -5.55 -15.48 -7.99
CA PHE A 180 -5.89 -14.32 -7.20
C PHE A 180 -4.64 -13.72 -6.58
N VAL A 181 -4.48 -12.41 -6.74
CA VAL A 181 -3.45 -11.59 -6.12
C VAL A 181 -4.16 -10.54 -5.27
N LEU A 182 -3.90 -10.55 -3.98
CA LEU A 182 -4.55 -9.69 -2.99
C LEU A 182 -3.57 -8.62 -2.52
N SER A 183 -3.93 -7.36 -2.47
CA SER A 183 -3.12 -6.35 -1.79
C SER A 183 -3.72 -5.96 -0.44
N SER A 184 -2.88 -5.74 0.57
CA SER A 184 -3.31 -5.29 1.90
C SER A 184 -2.18 -4.56 2.64
N THR A 185 -2.54 -3.83 3.69
CA THR A 185 -1.56 -3.42 4.70
C THR A 185 -1.16 -4.63 5.57
N PRO A 186 0.08 -4.68 6.12
CA PRO A 186 0.50 -5.74 7.03
C PRO A 186 -0.44 -5.90 8.23
N ALA A 187 -0.83 -4.78 8.86
CA ALA A 187 -1.77 -4.77 9.97
C ALA A 187 -3.16 -5.32 9.56
N GLY A 188 -3.69 -4.88 8.40
CA GLY A 188 -4.95 -5.37 7.87
C GLY A 188 -4.93 -6.87 7.59
N TRP A 189 -3.84 -7.36 7.02
CA TRP A 189 -3.65 -8.80 6.76
C TRP A 189 -3.56 -9.61 8.06
N SER A 190 -2.82 -9.12 9.07
CA SER A 190 -2.75 -9.77 10.40
C SER A 190 -4.13 -9.92 11.01
N MET A 191 -4.96 -8.88 10.97
CA MET A 191 -6.35 -8.93 11.48
C MET A 191 -7.21 -9.99 10.75
N PHE A 192 -7.00 -10.23 9.44
CA PHE A 192 -7.67 -11.33 8.75
C PHE A 192 -7.20 -12.69 9.24
N ILE A 193 -5.88 -12.90 9.40
CA ILE A 193 -5.33 -14.18 9.87
C ILE A 193 -5.78 -14.49 11.30
N ASP A 194 -5.79 -13.51 12.18
CA ASP A 194 -6.17 -13.69 13.58
C ASP A 194 -7.65 -14.11 13.72
N LYS A 195 -8.52 -13.54 12.91
CA LYS A 195 -9.94 -13.88 12.90
C LYS A 195 -10.27 -15.13 12.09
N HIS A 196 -9.52 -15.43 11.04
CA HIS A 196 -9.81 -16.43 10.02
C HIS A 196 -8.57 -17.30 9.76
N ASN A 197 -8.13 -18.07 10.76
CA ASN A 197 -6.90 -18.88 10.75
C ASN A 197 -6.65 -19.69 9.46
N PRO A 198 -7.64 -20.36 8.82
CA PRO A 198 -7.41 -21.10 7.58
C PRO A 198 -6.96 -20.22 6.39
N VAL A 199 -7.29 -18.93 6.41
CA VAL A 199 -6.96 -17.98 5.33
C VAL A 199 -5.44 -17.83 5.18
N GLY A 200 -4.71 -17.69 6.28
CA GLY A 200 -3.24 -17.55 6.25
C GLY A 200 -2.54 -18.79 5.71
N ARG A 201 -3.15 -19.98 5.87
CA ARG A 201 -2.61 -21.23 5.30
C ARG A 201 -2.92 -21.37 3.82
N PHE A 202 -4.06 -20.87 3.37
CA PHE A 202 -4.50 -20.92 1.98
C PHE A 202 -3.72 -19.90 1.13
N PHE A 203 -3.64 -18.64 1.56
CA PHE A 203 -2.87 -17.59 0.92
C PHE A 203 -1.45 -17.54 1.50
N ARG A 204 -0.63 -18.55 1.17
CA ARG A 204 0.70 -18.73 1.78
C ARG A 204 1.79 -17.87 1.14
N LYS A 205 1.68 -17.62 -0.17
CA LYS A 205 2.69 -16.86 -0.90
C LYS A 205 2.51 -15.38 -0.60
N ARG A 206 3.54 -14.75 -0.06
CA ARG A 206 3.52 -13.34 0.34
C ARG A 206 4.64 -12.59 -0.32
N LEU A 207 4.36 -11.37 -0.73
CA LEU A 207 5.30 -10.41 -1.27
C LEU A 207 5.25 -9.17 -0.38
N ASN A 208 6.30 -8.91 0.36
CA ASN A 208 6.42 -7.70 1.17
C ASN A 208 7.02 -6.60 0.31
N VAL A 209 6.31 -5.48 0.19
CA VAL A 209 6.75 -4.32 -0.57
C VAL A 209 7.26 -3.28 0.40
N GLY A 210 8.55 -2.97 0.30
CA GLY A 210 9.23 -1.96 1.12
C GLY A 210 9.51 -0.66 0.37
N ASN A 211 10.34 0.20 0.94
CA ASN A 211 10.81 1.43 0.31
C ASN A 211 11.67 1.14 -0.93
N LEU A 212 11.81 2.12 -1.80
CA LEU A 212 12.75 2.09 -2.93
C LEU A 212 14.19 2.20 -2.39
N THR A 213 15.13 1.58 -3.08
CA THR A 213 16.55 1.78 -2.80
C THR A 213 16.98 3.17 -3.23
N GLU A 214 18.12 3.65 -2.74
CA GLU A 214 18.71 4.92 -3.17
C GLU A 214 18.88 4.97 -4.70
N SER A 215 19.41 3.90 -5.28
CA SER A 215 19.57 3.80 -6.73
C SER A 215 18.24 3.86 -7.49
N ASP A 216 17.17 3.29 -6.93
CA ASP A 216 15.84 3.38 -7.54
C ASP A 216 15.27 4.80 -7.47
N VAL A 217 15.50 5.52 -6.36
CA VAL A 217 15.09 6.93 -6.22
C VAL A 217 15.83 7.79 -7.23
N VAL A 218 17.16 7.68 -7.32
CA VAL A 218 17.99 8.39 -8.31
C VAL A 218 17.49 8.12 -9.73
N ASN A 219 17.28 6.85 -10.06
CA ASN A 219 16.77 6.45 -11.36
C ASN A 219 15.36 6.99 -11.63
N THR A 220 14.49 6.98 -10.61
CA THR A 220 13.12 7.52 -10.71
C THR A 220 13.15 9.01 -11.04
N VAL A 221 13.91 9.80 -10.28
CA VAL A 221 14.01 11.25 -10.48
C VAL A 221 14.58 11.55 -11.86
N ASN A 222 15.75 11.01 -12.18
CA ASN A 222 16.45 11.29 -13.44
C ASN A 222 15.64 10.86 -14.68
N SER A 223 14.98 9.70 -14.61
CA SER A 223 14.15 9.21 -15.71
C SER A 223 12.89 10.07 -15.92
N ASN A 224 12.28 10.58 -14.86
CA ASN A 224 11.12 11.45 -14.97
C ASN A 224 11.46 12.80 -15.57
N VAL A 225 12.61 13.40 -15.23
CA VAL A 225 13.02 14.73 -15.75
C VAL A 225 13.69 14.65 -17.11
N LYS A 226 14.06 13.46 -17.55
CA LYS A 226 14.65 13.27 -18.88
C LYS A 226 13.76 13.90 -19.95
N ASP A 227 14.35 14.66 -20.84
CA ASP A 227 13.67 15.38 -21.93
C ASP A 227 12.65 16.45 -21.51
N THR A 228 12.65 16.87 -20.23
CA THR A 228 11.76 17.94 -19.76
C THR A 228 12.36 19.33 -19.85
N GLY A 229 13.68 19.44 -20.03
CA GLY A 229 14.43 20.68 -19.95
C GLY A 229 14.71 21.14 -18.52
N VAL A 230 14.52 20.25 -17.54
CA VAL A 230 14.84 20.48 -16.11
C VAL A 230 15.88 19.46 -15.67
N GLU A 231 16.85 19.92 -14.89
CA GLU A 231 17.92 19.12 -14.33
C GLU A 231 17.90 19.24 -12.80
N PHE A 232 18.06 18.12 -12.12
CA PHE A 232 18.22 18.06 -10.67
C PHE A 232 19.70 17.89 -10.32
N ASP A 233 20.24 18.75 -9.46
CA ASP A 233 21.58 18.54 -8.92
C ASP A 233 21.68 17.22 -8.18
N ASN A 234 22.81 16.52 -8.28
CA ASN A 234 23.01 15.21 -7.60
C ASN A 234 22.77 15.31 -6.09
N ILE A 235 23.23 16.37 -5.46
CA ILE A 235 23.00 16.63 -4.02
C ILE A 235 21.52 16.69 -3.69
N ILE A 236 20.68 17.23 -4.58
CA ILE A 236 19.23 17.28 -4.37
C ILE A 236 18.63 15.86 -4.46
N THR A 237 19.07 15.06 -5.41
CA THR A 237 18.57 13.68 -5.58
C THR A 237 18.94 12.80 -4.37
N GLU A 238 20.17 12.94 -3.87
CA GLU A 238 20.60 12.28 -2.63
C GLU A 238 19.76 12.72 -1.41
N ARG A 239 19.51 14.03 -1.29
CA ARG A 239 18.65 14.56 -0.22
C ARG A 239 17.20 14.09 -0.31
N ILE A 240 16.65 13.89 -1.52
CA ILE A 240 15.32 13.30 -1.67
C ILE A 240 15.29 11.91 -1.01
N PHE A 241 16.25 11.04 -1.31
CA PHE A 241 16.35 9.73 -0.65
C PHE A 241 16.53 9.87 0.85
N GLU A 242 17.46 10.74 1.28
CA GLU A 242 17.75 10.98 2.69
C GLU A 242 16.51 11.37 3.49
N TYR A 243 15.60 12.19 2.94
CA TYR A 243 14.40 12.67 3.65
C TYR A 243 13.22 11.69 3.54
N THR A 244 13.07 11.00 2.42
CA THR A 244 11.94 10.10 2.15
C THR A 244 12.23 8.65 2.54
N ASP A 245 13.48 8.31 2.84
CA ASP A 245 13.93 6.90 3.02
C ASP A 245 13.46 6.00 1.86
N GLY A 246 13.30 6.59 0.67
CA GLY A 246 12.80 5.90 -0.52
C GLY A 246 11.31 5.58 -0.52
N HIS A 247 10.49 6.18 0.37
CA HIS A 247 9.04 5.99 0.36
C HIS A 247 8.44 6.54 -0.94
N PRO A 248 7.83 5.70 -1.81
CA PRO A 248 7.53 6.09 -3.20
C PRO A 248 6.62 7.30 -3.33
N TYR A 249 5.59 7.41 -2.47
CA TYR A 249 4.68 8.55 -2.50
C TYR A 249 5.39 9.85 -2.13
N GLU A 250 6.23 9.82 -1.10
CA GLU A 250 7.00 10.99 -0.67
C GLU A 250 8.06 11.40 -1.68
N VAL A 251 8.72 10.43 -2.33
CA VAL A 251 9.65 10.69 -3.44
C VAL A 251 8.93 11.43 -4.56
N GLN A 252 7.76 10.97 -4.99
CA GLN A 252 6.97 11.62 -6.04
C GLN A 252 6.51 13.03 -5.64
N LEU A 253 6.02 13.18 -4.42
CA LEU A 253 5.48 14.44 -3.92
C LEU A 253 6.58 15.50 -3.74
N LEU A 254 7.69 15.14 -3.07
CA LEU A 254 8.83 16.05 -2.89
C LEU A 254 9.45 16.43 -4.22
N SER A 255 9.65 15.47 -5.11
CA SER A 255 10.19 15.73 -6.45
C SER A 255 9.26 16.61 -7.28
N SER A 256 7.95 16.47 -7.13
CA SER A 256 6.96 17.34 -7.79
C SER A 256 7.11 18.78 -7.34
N HIS A 257 7.16 19.05 -6.03
CA HIS A 257 7.33 20.39 -5.51
C HIS A 257 8.71 21.00 -5.85
N LEU A 258 9.75 20.18 -5.89
CA LEU A 258 11.08 20.61 -6.33
C LEU A 258 11.07 21.01 -7.80
N TYR A 259 10.41 20.21 -8.66
CA TYR A 259 10.27 20.49 -10.08
C TYR A 259 9.51 21.80 -10.32
N ASP A 260 8.41 22.03 -9.63
CA ASP A 260 7.61 23.26 -9.76
C ASP A 260 8.36 24.49 -9.24
N GLY A 261 9.29 24.30 -8.31
CA GLY A 261 10.15 25.36 -7.77
C GLY A 261 11.43 25.64 -8.59
N GLN A 262 11.66 24.94 -9.69
CA GLN A 262 12.87 25.06 -10.50
C GLN A 262 13.13 26.51 -10.96
N ILE A 263 14.40 26.89 -11.08
CA ILE A 263 14.82 28.20 -11.57
C ILE A 263 15.62 27.99 -12.84
N GLU A 264 15.16 28.56 -13.94
CA GLU A 264 15.81 28.48 -15.27
C GLU A 264 16.16 27.03 -15.71
N GLY A 265 15.29 26.08 -15.39
CA GLY A 265 15.47 24.65 -15.70
C GLY A 265 16.38 23.90 -14.74
N LYS A 266 16.74 24.49 -13.57
CA LYS A 266 17.59 23.82 -12.58
C LYS A 266 16.89 23.70 -11.24
N VAL A 267 17.06 22.55 -10.60
CA VAL A 267 16.64 22.26 -9.23
C VAL A 267 17.89 22.12 -8.36
N ALA A 268 18.14 23.12 -7.53
CA ALA A 268 19.31 23.22 -6.66
C ALA A 268 18.91 23.62 -5.24
N SER A 269 19.89 23.73 -4.32
CA SER A 269 19.64 24.00 -2.90
C SER A 269 18.69 25.16 -2.57
N PRO A 270 18.63 26.28 -3.32
CA PRO A 270 17.76 27.41 -2.97
C PRO A 270 16.26 27.09 -2.97
N VAL A 271 15.81 26.09 -3.75
CA VAL A 271 14.39 25.73 -3.84
C VAL A 271 13.94 24.70 -2.80
N TRP A 272 14.91 24.08 -2.10
CA TRP A 272 14.67 22.94 -1.21
C TRP A 272 13.69 23.24 -0.08
N ASP A 273 13.94 24.28 0.70
CA ASP A 273 13.17 24.54 1.92
C ASP A 273 11.70 24.84 1.62
N ASN A 274 11.43 25.53 0.51
CA ASN A 274 10.07 25.82 0.07
C ASN A 274 9.38 24.54 -0.39
N ALA A 275 10.04 23.73 -1.20
CA ALA A 275 9.52 22.43 -1.67
C ALA A 275 9.24 21.48 -0.51
N LEU A 276 10.18 21.34 0.43
CA LEU A 276 10.00 20.53 1.64
C LEU A 276 8.81 21.00 2.48
N ASN A 277 8.68 22.31 2.70
CA ASN A 277 7.55 22.86 3.46
C ASN A 277 6.19 22.57 2.79
N ASN A 278 6.12 22.69 1.47
CA ASN A 278 4.89 22.37 0.72
C ASN A 278 4.56 20.86 0.80
N THR A 279 5.59 20.03 0.64
CA THR A 279 5.46 18.57 0.80
C THR A 279 4.93 18.19 2.17
N LEU A 280 5.53 18.74 3.24
CA LEU A 280 5.08 18.43 4.61
C LEU A 280 3.65 18.88 4.89
N ARG A 281 3.22 20.04 4.35
CA ARG A 281 1.84 20.50 4.49
C ARG A 281 0.84 19.57 3.78
N GLU A 282 1.21 19.04 2.61
CA GLU A 282 0.36 18.13 1.86
C GLU A 282 0.30 16.76 2.55
N LEU A 283 1.44 16.20 2.96
CA LEU A 283 1.50 14.96 3.77
C LEU A 283 0.73 15.10 5.09
N GLY A 284 0.75 16.32 5.70
CA GLY A 284 -0.04 16.64 6.87
C GLY A 284 -1.52 16.38 6.63
N LYS A 285 -2.09 16.97 5.57
CA LYS A 285 -3.51 16.81 5.21
C LYS A 285 -3.88 15.38 4.84
N ASP A 286 -3.00 14.71 4.11
CA ASP A 286 -3.28 13.38 3.56
C ASP A 286 -3.17 12.28 4.63
N TYR A 287 -2.18 12.36 5.52
CA TYR A 287 -1.84 11.27 6.42
C TYR A 287 -1.37 11.68 7.82
N PHE A 288 -0.44 12.63 7.97
CA PHE A 288 0.21 12.91 9.26
C PHE A 288 -0.73 13.51 10.30
N ASP A 289 -1.67 14.37 9.89
CA ASP A 289 -2.70 14.92 10.79
C ASP A 289 -3.54 13.81 11.42
N MET A 290 -3.81 12.74 10.68
CA MET A 290 -4.54 11.59 11.20
C MET A 290 -3.71 10.85 12.27
N LEU A 291 -2.40 10.73 12.08
CA LEU A 291 -1.50 10.12 13.08
C LEU A 291 -1.44 10.99 14.35
N ILE A 292 -1.25 12.30 14.19
CA ILE A 292 -1.21 13.25 15.32
C ILE A 292 -2.54 13.24 16.10
N LYS A 293 -3.69 13.17 15.41
CA LYS A 293 -5.01 13.10 16.08
C LYS A 293 -5.23 11.83 16.88
N LYS A 294 -4.55 10.73 16.56
CA LYS A 294 -4.57 9.50 17.37
C LYS A 294 -3.76 9.62 18.66
N ALA A 295 -2.83 10.55 18.74
CA ALA A 295 -2.00 10.78 19.90
C ALA A 295 -2.67 11.77 20.86
N SER A 296 -2.67 11.44 22.17
CA SER A 296 -3.05 12.39 23.23
C SER A 296 -2.03 13.52 23.34
N ASP A 297 -2.39 14.64 23.99
CA ASP A 297 -1.50 15.79 24.12
C ASP A 297 -0.13 15.43 24.72
N ARG A 298 -0.10 14.54 25.73
CA ARG A 298 1.15 14.07 26.34
C ARG A 298 1.95 13.15 25.41
N GLU A 299 1.29 12.36 24.60
CA GLU A 299 1.94 11.54 23.57
C GLU A 299 2.54 12.46 22.48
N ARG A 300 1.87 13.54 22.10
CA ARG A 300 2.40 14.55 21.16
C ARG A 300 3.65 15.27 21.70
N ASP A 301 3.64 15.63 23.00
CA ASP A 301 4.85 16.20 23.61
C ASP A 301 6.02 15.20 23.58
N LEU A 302 5.75 13.91 23.76
CA LEU A 302 6.78 12.87 23.67
C LEU A 302 7.28 12.70 22.23
N LEU A 303 6.39 12.78 21.23
CA LEU A 303 6.76 12.76 19.82
C LEU A 303 7.69 13.95 19.47
N LYS A 304 7.43 15.16 20.00
CA LYS A 304 8.33 16.31 19.81
C LYS A 304 9.74 16.04 20.34
N ILE A 305 9.85 15.43 21.51
CA ILE A 305 11.15 15.08 22.10
C ILE A 305 11.90 14.09 21.21
N LEU A 306 11.21 13.04 20.74
CA LEU A 306 11.80 12.05 19.83
C LEU A 306 12.21 12.68 18.49
N ALA A 307 11.40 13.60 17.98
CA ALA A 307 11.70 14.31 16.75
C ALA A 307 12.94 15.22 16.86
N GLU A 308 13.08 15.96 17.98
CA GLU A 308 14.22 16.85 18.22
C GLU A 308 15.54 16.09 18.38
N GLU A 309 15.52 14.91 19.00
CA GLU A 309 16.74 14.13 19.25
C GLU A 309 17.26 13.38 18.00
N LYS A 310 16.43 13.21 16.97
CA LYS A 310 16.79 12.63 15.66
C LYS A 310 17.50 11.27 15.71
N ARG A 311 17.28 10.50 16.78
CA ARG A 311 17.84 9.16 17.00
C ARG A 311 16.89 8.29 17.80
N PRO A 312 17.02 6.97 17.76
CA PRO A 312 16.30 6.10 18.67
C PRO A 312 16.62 6.43 20.13
N LEU A 313 15.60 6.43 20.98
CA LEU A 313 15.72 6.71 22.41
C LEU A 313 15.31 5.52 23.25
N SER A 314 16.19 5.12 24.16
CA SER A 314 15.85 4.12 25.18
C SER A 314 15.00 4.72 26.29
N MET A 315 14.33 3.84 27.07
CA MET A 315 13.63 4.27 28.29
C MET A 315 14.55 4.99 29.27
N LYS A 316 15.83 4.61 29.31
CA LYS A 316 16.85 5.23 30.16
C LYS A 316 17.15 6.65 29.70
N ASP A 317 17.34 6.84 28.38
CA ASP A 317 17.59 8.17 27.80
C ASP A 317 16.43 9.13 28.13
N LEU A 318 15.20 8.69 27.82
CA LEU A 318 14.01 9.49 28.10
C LEU A 318 13.84 9.85 29.58
N ARG A 319 14.07 8.90 30.50
CA ARG A 319 14.05 9.19 31.93
C ARG A 319 15.10 10.22 32.32
N THR A 320 16.31 10.10 31.80
CA THR A 320 17.41 11.06 32.06
C THR A 320 17.03 12.44 31.56
N MET A 321 16.52 12.57 30.35
CA MET A 321 16.07 13.83 29.76
C MET A 321 14.93 14.49 30.54
N MET A 322 14.05 13.68 31.14
CA MET A 322 12.93 14.16 31.95
C MET A 322 13.35 14.61 33.36
N ILE A 323 14.48 14.13 33.86
CA ILE A 323 15.00 14.53 35.19
C ILE A 323 15.93 15.73 35.05
N VAL A 324 16.79 15.71 34.04
CA VAL A 324 17.87 16.70 33.86
C VAL A 324 17.79 17.25 32.44
N GLY A 325 17.53 18.55 32.26
CA GLY A 325 17.56 19.19 30.94
C GLY A 325 16.29 19.95 30.58
N LYS A 326 16.15 20.33 29.29
CA LYS A 326 15.06 21.18 28.79
C LYS A 326 13.66 20.56 28.90
N TYR A 327 13.59 19.25 29.13
CA TYR A 327 12.32 18.50 29.26
C TYR A 327 11.97 18.17 30.73
N ALA A 328 12.77 18.63 31.68
CA ALA A 328 12.54 18.37 33.10
C ALA A 328 11.14 18.81 33.51
N ARG A 329 10.44 17.91 34.25
CA ARG A 329 9.09 18.14 34.82
C ARG A 329 7.91 18.16 33.81
N LYS A 330 8.11 17.91 32.51
CA LYS A 330 6.99 17.87 31.56
C LYS A 330 6.08 16.66 31.73
N PHE A 331 6.59 15.54 32.31
CA PHE A 331 5.82 14.30 32.49
C PHE A 331 6.09 13.58 33.79
N PRO A 332 5.09 12.84 34.34
CA PRO A 332 5.34 11.80 35.33
C PRO A 332 6.13 10.64 34.68
N ILE A 333 7.34 10.38 35.15
CA ILE A 333 8.27 9.36 34.63
C ILE A 333 7.61 7.97 34.57
N ALA A 334 6.72 7.67 35.53
CA ALA A 334 6.00 6.41 35.62
C ALA A 334 5.16 6.06 34.35
N ASN A 335 4.69 7.07 33.62
CA ASN A 335 3.77 6.90 32.49
C ASN A 335 4.45 6.84 31.12
N ILE A 336 5.75 7.20 31.01
CA ILE A 336 6.47 7.26 29.72
C ILE A 336 6.42 5.91 29.00
N LYS A 337 6.63 4.82 29.74
CA LYS A 337 6.56 3.47 29.19
C LYS A 337 5.23 3.21 28.47
N ASN A 338 4.12 3.50 29.14
CA ASN A 338 2.78 3.27 28.59
C ASN A 338 2.50 4.14 27.36
N PHE A 339 2.99 5.38 27.34
CA PHE A 339 2.85 6.25 26.16
C PHE A 339 3.62 5.72 24.96
N LEU A 340 4.87 5.29 25.16
CA LEU A 340 5.68 4.72 24.07
C LEU A 340 5.04 3.45 23.48
N TYR A 341 4.60 2.52 24.33
CA TYR A 341 3.95 1.30 23.85
C TYR A 341 2.64 1.59 23.10
N ARG A 342 1.83 2.55 23.57
CA ARG A 342 0.62 2.96 22.83
C ARG A 342 0.92 3.63 21.50
N LEU A 343 2.00 4.41 21.41
CA LEU A 343 2.43 5.02 20.15
C LEU A 343 2.94 3.96 19.17
N ASP A 344 3.64 2.94 19.66
CA ASP A 344 4.06 1.77 18.91
C ASP A 344 2.85 0.94 18.41
N GLU A 345 1.90 0.63 19.30
CA GLU A 345 0.63 -0.03 18.93
C GLU A 345 -0.21 0.74 17.90
N LYS A 346 -0.10 2.08 17.89
CA LYS A 346 -0.74 2.96 16.92
C LYS A 346 0.03 3.04 15.60
N GLY A 347 1.22 2.43 15.49
CA GLY A 347 2.11 2.49 14.33
C GLY A 347 2.74 3.87 14.10
N ILE A 348 2.84 4.71 15.15
CA ILE A 348 3.45 6.05 15.09
C ILE A 348 4.94 5.98 15.43
N LEU A 349 5.32 5.08 16.33
CA LEU A 349 6.70 4.74 16.66
C LEU A 349 6.97 3.29 16.29
N GLU A 350 8.24 2.96 16.20
CA GLU A 350 8.74 1.61 16.06
C GLU A 350 9.64 1.26 17.23
N ARG A 351 9.36 0.14 17.88
CA ARG A 351 10.25 -0.42 18.89
C ARG A 351 11.34 -1.25 18.24
N LYS A 352 12.58 -0.84 18.43
CA LYS A 352 13.75 -1.55 17.92
C LYS A 352 14.08 -2.80 18.76
N PRO A 353 14.85 -3.77 18.23
CA PRO A 353 15.24 -4.99 18.96
C PRO A 353 15.99 -4.74 20.28
N ASP A 354 16.72 -3.64 20.40
CA ASP A 354 17.41 -3.21 21.63
C ASP A 354 16.50 -2.59 22.68
N GLY A 355 15.19 -2.46 22.35
CA GLY A 355 14.18 -1.89 23.22
C GLY A 355 14.08 -0.37 23.16
N SER A 356 14.85 0.30 22.31
CA SER A 356 14.69 1.73 22.01
C SER A 356 13.47 1.98 21.12
N PHE A 357 13.00 3.23 21.07
CA PHE A 357 11.89 3.68 20.23
C PHE A 357 12.38 4.73 19.26
N ASP A 358 11.90 4.63 18.02
CA ASP A 358 12.25 5.54 16.94
C ASP A 358 10.99 6.01 16.18
N MET A 359 11.12 7.13 15.50
CA MET A 359 10.17 7.57 14.47
C MET A 359 10.71 7.07 13.13
N PRO A 360 10.16 6.01 12.57
CA PRO A 360 10.71 5.39 11.36
C PRO A 360 10.58 6.29 10.13
N ASP A 361 9.51 7.09 10.09
CA ASP A 361 9.25 8.02 9.00
C ASP A 361 9.91 9.38 9.27
N ARG A 362 10.90 9.72 8.43
CA ARG A 362 11.67 10.95 8.56
C ARG A 362 10.86 12.19 8.17
N MET A 363 10.00 12.09 7.16
CA MET A 363 9.08 13.18 6.80
C MET A 363 8.09 13.47 7.91
N PHE A 364 7.58 12.45 8.58
CA PHE A 364 6.72 12.62 9.76
C PHE A 364 7.48 13.30 10.91
N ARG A 365 8.74 12.96 11.12
CA ARG A 365 9.61 13.63 12.11
C ARG A 365 9.75 15.13 11.81
N GLU A 366 10.05 15.49 10.56
CA GLU A 366 10.15 16.90 10.14
C GLU A 366 8.79 17.61 10.25
N PHE A 367 7.69 16.92 9.96
CA PHE A 367 6.34 17.44 10.15
C PHE A 367 6.05 17.76 11.63
N VAL A 368 6.38 16.84 12.55
CA VAL A 368 6.20 17.05 14.00
C VAL A 368 7.04 18.24 14.50
N LEU A 369 8.25 18.44 13.99
CA LEU A 369 9.10 19.57 14.34
C LEU A 369 8.54 20.91 13.87
N LYS A 370 7.89 20.95 12.71
CA LYS A 370 7.40 22.20 12.11
C LYS A 370 5.96 22.53 12.46
N PHE A 371 5.09 21.53 12.59
CA PHE A 371 3.65 21.71 12.68
C PHE A 371 3.00 20.96 13.85
N GLY A 372 3.75 20.09 14.55
CA GLY A 372 3.28 19.22 15.64
C GLY A 372 3.03 19.90 16.98
#